data_7c7521d25f0388eebaf5ac9ca239aa96
#
_entry.id   7c7521d25f0388eebaf5ac9ca239aa96
#
_cell.length_a   1.000
_cell.length_b   1.000
_cell.length_c   1.000
_cell.angle_alpha   90.00
_cell.angle_beta   90.00
_cell.angle_gamma   90.00
#
_symmetry.space_group_name_H-M   'P 1'
#
loop_
_entity.id
_entity.type
_entity.pdbx_description
1 polymer ?
#
loop_
_entity_poly.entity_id
_entity_poly.type
_entity_poly.pdbx_seq_one_letter_code
_entity_poly.pdbx_strand_id
1 'polypeptide(L)'
;MKTRKYLIVGASLMIILLALLPVNVSAQKYFSDPQFKVKLDFNRWHDVNELYSDMGRLEKAFPKFLKLQSMGKSFEGRDIMVMTINNPETGPEMSKAAMYVDANIHGNEIQGGEVCLYTIWYLMENYGKIEEVTRLVNERVFYIVPTVNPDGRQYFMESDGRNARSGHVPVDDDNDGLYDEDGPNDLNGNGIIEGIRKYVPGQGNYRISAIDKRMMEPVPFGEKGDYILLGDEGIDDDGDGRVNEDGPGSYDGNRNWAVDWQPNYVQSGAMDYPFQLPEARAENAFLLAHPNIAGVQAYHNSGGMILRGPGAESLGEYPASDLRAYDELGKNGERILPFYRYLVIWSGLYTVHGGFIDWTSEGLGIISFSNELWNNSQYFTSTNLQKQAEDPNSPISGSKGRYFFDDKLEFGDQFVEWKEFDHPQYGKVEIGGEWKKFMGRVPPRFMNEELCHRNMAFSLYQADEMPKMEIGETMVKKIGDNVYRVWVDFTNKKVAPTITGKAAQNNVVRPDLITFDGKSEIISASWISNKETFDFLNPITELIDQKQLNRLIIRNGHPGKTTRTLQYFIKGSGNVTITYDSVKGGKVSKTVQVN
;
A
#
# COMPACT_ATOMS: atom_id res chain seq x y z
N MET A 1 71.52 35.49 -26.00
CA MET A 1 70.23 36.11 -25.65
C MET A 1 69.07 35.73 -26.63
N LYS A 2 69.28 35.16 -27.80
CA LYS A 2 68.25 34.83 -28.74
C LYS A 2 67.57 33.44 -28.45
N THR A 3 68.26 32.50 -27.84
CA THR A 3 67.75 31.12 -27.59
C THR A 3 66.73 31.04 -26.43
N ARG A 4 66.78 31.95 -25.46
CA ARG A 4 65.81 31.96 -24.35
C ARG A 4 64.41 32.48 -24.69
N LYS A 5 64.29 33.32 -25.73
CA LYS A 5 62.96 33.84 -26.15
C LYS A 5 62.10 32.80 -26.89
N TYR A 6 62.73 31.87 -27.61
CA TYR A 6 61.98 30.80 -28.29
C TYR A 6 61.47 29.69 -27.37
N LEU A 7 62.19 29.45 -26.23
CA LEU A 7 61.74 28.46 -25.25
C LEU A 7 60.51 28.96 -24.46
N ILE A 8 60.41 30.25 -24.17
CA ILE A 8 59.27 30.84 -23.45
C ILE A 8 58.03 30.88 -24.34
N VAL A 9 58.17 31.20 -25.63
CA VAL A 9 57.07 31.21 -26.57
C VAL A 9 56.54 29.78 -26.84
N GLY A 10 57.45 28.80 -26.94
CA GLY A 10 57.05 27.39 -27.11
C GLY A 10 56.34 26.83 -25.90
N ALA A 11 56.77 27.17 -24.67
CA ALA A 11 56.12 26.74 -23.44
C ALA A 11 54.74 27.40 -23.27
N SER A 12 54.61 28.69 -23.62
CA SER A 12 53.32 29.39 -23.57
C SER A 12 52.32 28.84 -24.61
N LEU A 13 52.74 28.50 -25.82
CA LEU A 13 51.89 27.86 -26.84
C LEU A 13 51.47 26.45 -26.41
N MET A 14 52.34 25.68 -25.77
CA MET A 14 52.04 24.33 -25.30
C MET A 14 51.05 24.34 -24.13
N ILE A 15 51.13 25.36 -23.25
CA ILE A 15 50.16 25.55 -22.17
C ILE A 15 48.80 26.00 -22.73
N ILE A 16 48.77 26.83 -23.76
CA ILE A 16 47.51 27.27 -24.42
C ILE A 16 46.90 26.10 -25.22
N LEU A 17 47.69 25.26 -25.87
CA LEU A 17 47.16 24.05 -26.57
C LEU A 17 46.63 23.00 -25.58
N LEU A 18 47.23 22.84 -24.40
CA LEU A 18 46.72 21.96 -23.36
C LEU A 18 45.41 22.47 -22.73
N ALA A 19 45.22 23.80 -22.69
CA ALA A 19 43.98 24.41 -22.22
C ALA A 19 42.82 24.36 -23.24
N LEU A 20 43.11 24.02 -24.51
CA LEU A 20 42.13 23.85 -25.58
C LEU A 20 41.78 22.40 -25.89
N LEU A 21 42.43 21.44 -25.23
CA LEU A 21 41.93 20.05 -25.28
C LEU A 21 40.58 20.00 -24.55
N PRO A 22 39.51 19.48 -25.17
CA PRO A 22 38.29 19.26 -24.43
C PRO A 22 38.64 18.29 -23.29
N VAL A 23 38.73 18.81 -22.07
CA VAL A 23 38.70 17.97 -20.88
C VAL A 23 37.32 17.32 -20.93
N ASN A 24 37.27 16.12 -21.46
CA ASN A 24 36.12 15.25 -21.24
C ASN A 24 36.07 14.99 -19.74
N VAL A 25 35.51 15.94 -19.01
CA VAL A 25 35.27 15.83 -17.59
C VAL A 25 34.28 14.68 -17.45
N SER A 26 34.78 13.58 -16.96
CA SER A 26 33.99 12.38 -16.63
C SER A 26 32.87 12.66 -15.60
N ALA A 27 32.72 13.92 -15.17
CA ALA A 27 31.60 14.38 -14.35
C ALA A 27 30.23 14.17 -15.01
N GLN A 28 30.17 14.17 -16.33
CA GLN A 28 28.93 13.83 -17.04
C GLN A 28 28.45 12.38 -16.84
N LYS A 29 29.32 11.46 -16.43
CA LYS A 29 28.89 10.09 -16.10
C LYS A 29 28.16 10.00 -14.76
N TYR A 30 28.37 10.93 -13.83
CA TYR A 30 27.67 10.96 -12.56
C TYR A 30 26.28 11.58 -12.68
N PHE A 31 26.03 12.42 -13.67
CA PHE A 31 24.76 13.08 -13.95
C PHE A 31 24.15 12.67 -15.30
N SER A 32 24.73 11.68 -15.98
CA SER A 32 24.01 11.07 -17.09
C SER A 32 22.83 10.32 -16.49
N ASP A 33 21.62 10.83 -16.73
CA ASP A 33 20.39 10.10 -16.53
C ASP A 33 20.61 8.62 -16.91
N PRO A 34 20.31 7.68 -16.01
CA PRO A 34 20.25 6.29 -16.43
C PRO A 34 19.36 6.24 -17.66
N GLN A 35 19.76 5.48 -18.67
CA GLN A 35 18.96 5.34 -19.90
C GLN A 35 17.71 4.51 -19.57
N PHE A 36 16.72 5.14 -18.95
CA PHE A 36 15.41 4.55 -18.78
C PHE A 36 14.69 4.49 -20.12
N LYS A 37 13.99 3.40 -20.39
CA LYS A 37 13.14 3.26 -21.57
C LYS A 37 11.94 4.18 -21.49
N VAL A 38 11.40 4.36 -20.30
CA VAL A 38 10.28 5.25 -20.02
C VAL A 38 10.71 6.27 -18.96
N LYS A 39 10.76 7.54 -19.33
CA LYS A 39 10.99 8.63 -18.38
C LYS A 39 9.64 9.03 -17.77
N LEU A 40 9.55 8.94 -16.46
CA LEU A 40 8.45 9.41 -15.64
C LEU A 40 8.96 10.45 -14.64
N ASP A 41 8.06 11.33 -14.23
CA ASP A 41 8.34 12.40 -13.27
C ASP A 41 7.46 12.20 -12.04
N PHE A 42 8.07 11.99 -10.89
CA PHE A 42 7.40 11.77 -9.62
C PHE A 42 7.41 13.01 -8.71
N ASN A 43 7.85 14.17 -9.22
CA ASN A 43 7.77 15.45 -8.53
C ASN A 43 6.47 16.22 -8.83
N ARG A 44 5.44 15.51 -9.28
CA ARG A 44 4.11 16.02 -9.58
C ARG A 44 3.04 15.00 -9.18
N TRP A 45 1.79 15.41 -9.23
CA TRP A 45 0.65 14.53 -9.06
C TRP A 45 0.02 14.27 -10.44
N HIS A 46 -0.28 13.00 -10.71
CA HIS A 46 -0.93 12.59 -11.95
C HIS A 46 -2.45 12.56 -11.76
N ASP A 47 -3.21 13.08 -12.69
CA ASP A 47 -4.63 12.77 -12.77
C ASP A 47 -4.86 11.33 -13.28
N VAL A 48 -6.12 10.88 -13.37
CA VAL A 48 -6.45 9.51 -13.79
C VAL A 48 -5.98 9.22 -15.20
N ASN A 49 -6.17 10.17 -16.13
CA ASN A 49 -5.78 10.01 -17.53
C ASN A 49 -4.27 9.92 -17.69
N GLU A 50 -3.53 10.74 -16.96
CA GLU A 50 -2.07 10.72 -16.92
C GLU A 50 -1.54 9.40 -16.36
N LEU A 51 -2.09 8.92 -15.21
CA LEU A 51 -1.72 7.61 -14.64
C LEU A 51 -1.90 6.49 -15.67
N TYR A 52 -3.06 6.43 -16.32
CA TYR A 52 -3.37 5.38 -17.29
C TYR A 52 -2.53 5.50 -18.56
N SER A 53 -2.26 6.72 -19.01
CA SER A 53 -1.35 6.99 -20.13
C SER A 53 0.06 6.48 -19.83
N ASP A 54 0.59 6.77 -18.64
CA ASP A 54 1.93 6.35 -18.25
C ASP A 54 2.03 4.84 -18.02
N MET A 55 0.98 4.19 -17.46
CA MET A 55 0.88 2.73 -17.44
C MET A 55 0.91 2.13 -18.85
N GLY A 56 0.17 2.70 -19.79
CA GLY A 56 0.18 2.27 -21.20
C GLY A 56 1.54 2.46 -21.89
N ARG A 57 2.27 3.52 -21.55
CA ARG A 57 3.66 3.73 -22.01
C ARG A 57 4.59 2.66 -21.48
N LEU A 58 4.44 2.27 -20.22
CA LEU A 58 5.22 1.20 -19.59
C LEU A 58 4.89 -0.17 -20.23
N GLU A 59 3.62 -0.51 -20.40
CA GLU A 59 3.21 -1.73 -21.08
C GLU A 59 3.81 -1.82 -22.49
N LYS A 60 3.72 -0.75 -23.26
CA LYS A 60 4.30 -0.69 -24.62
C LYS A 60 5.81 -0.85 -24.63
N ALA A 61 6.51 -0.36 -23.58
CA ALA A 61 7.98 -0.48 -23.47
C ALA A 61 8.43 -1.87 -22.98
N PHE A 62 7.59 -2.55 -22.20
CA PHE A 62 7.90 -3.85 -21.59
C PHE A 62 6.81 -4.92 -21.84
N PRO A 63 6.38 -5.16 -23.09
CA PRO A 63 5.20 -5.97 -23.42
C PRO A 63 5.33 -7.44 -23.06
N LYS A 64 6.55 -7.93 -22.79
CA LYS A 64 6.80 -9.30 -22.33
C LYS A 64 6.34 -9.53 -20.89
N PHE A 65 6.45 -8.50 -20.05
CA PHE A 65 6.25 -8.60 -18.61
C PHE A 65 4.95 -7.97 -18.14
N LEU A 66 4.48 -6.96 -18.86
CA LEU A 66 3.35 -6.11 -18.45
C LEU A 66 2.10 -6.41 -19.28
N LYS A 67 0.97 -6.45 -18.57
CA LYS A 67 -0.36 -6.51 -19.17
C LYS A 67 -1.26 -5.53 -18.43
N LEU A 68 -1.73 -4.51 -19.14
CA LEU A 68 -2.69 -3.54 -18.63
C LEU A 68 -4.10 -3.97 -19.02
N GLN A 69 -5.01 -4.01 -18.05
CA GLN A 69 -6.40 -4.38 -18.29
C GLN A 69 -7.34 -3.66 -17.32
N SER A 70 -8.60 -3.50 -17.72
CA SER A 70 -9.65 -3.06 -16.81
C SER A 70 -10.16 -4.25 -16.00
N MET A 71 -10.30 -4.08 -14.68
CA MET A 71 -10.96 -5.07 -13.81
C MET A 71 -12.44 -4.76 -13.59
N GLY A 72 -12.91 -3.58 -14.04
CA GLY A 72 -14.30 -3.15 -13.92
C GLY A 72 -14.45 -1.67 -14.20
N LYS A 73 -15.62 -1.15 -13.89
CA LYS A 73 -15.99 0.25 -14.07
C LYS A 73 -16.37 0.87 -12.72
N SER A 74 -16.01 2.14 -12.55
CA SER A 74 -16.51 3.01 -11.50
C SER A 74 -17.97 3.40 -11.73
N PHE A 75 -18.55 4.12 -10.79
CA PHE A 75 -19.92 4.61 -10.88
C PHE A 75 -20.13 5.50 -12.12
N GLU A 76 -19.22 6.41 -12.43
CA GLU A 76 -19.28 7.25 -13.65
C GLU A 76 -18.82 6.54 -14.93
N GLY A 77 -18.47 5.27 -14.84
CA GLY A 77 -18.09 4.45 -16.00
C GLY A 77 -16.62 4.53 -16.40
N ARG A 78 -15.75 5.13 -15.60
CA ARG A 78 -14.29 5.08 -15.82
C ARG A 78 -13.77 3.66 -15.60
N ASP A 79 -12.74 3.27 -16.34
CA ASP A 79 -12.07 2.00 -16.14
C ASP A 79 -11.28 2.00 -14.82
N ILE A 80 -11.39 0.91 -14.06
CA ILE A 80 -10.52 0.63 -12.92
C ILE A 80 -9.38 -0.25 -13.45
N MET A 81 -8.21 0.35 -13.67
CA MET A 81 -7.12 -0.30 -14.36
C MET A 81 -6.20 -1.06 -13.41
N VAL A 82 -5.84 -2.27 -13.80
CA VAL A 82 -4.84 -3.10 -13.12
C VAL A 82 -3.67 -3.43 -14.06
N MET A 83 -2.45 -3.25 -13.55
CA MET A 83 -1.23 -3.71 -14.22
C MET A 83 -0.81 -5.06 -13.65
N THR A 84 -0.79 -6.09 -14.49
CA THR A 84 -0.18 -7.37 -14.15
C THR A 84 1.29 -7.35 -14.56
N ILE A 85 2.18 -7.72 -13.61
CA ILE A 85 3.61 -7.91 -13.86
C ILE A 85 3.94 -9.39 -13.66
N ASN A 86 4.38 -10.06 -14.72
CA ASN A 86 4.79 -11.46 -14.70
C ASN A 86 5.88 -11.72 -15.72
N ASN A 87 6.86 -12.56 -15.40
CA ASN A 87 7.73 -13.14 -16.42
C ASN A 87 7.17 -14.50 -16.86
N PRO A 88 6.56 -14.60 -18.06
CA PRO A 88 5.96 -15.86 -18.52
C PRO A 88 6.98 -16.96 -18.80
N GLU A 89 8.26 -16.64 -19.02
CA GLU A 89 9.31 -17.63 -19.21
C GLU A 89 9.66 -18.43 -17.95
N THR A 90 9.35 -17.88 -16.77
CA THR A 90 9.59 -18.55 -15.49
C THR A 90 8.34 -19.23 -14.92
N GLY A 91 7.23 -19.16 -15.64
CA GLY A 91 5.98 -19.85 -15.33
C GLY A 91 4.72 -19.01 -15.57
N PRO A 92 3.58 -19.68 -15.70
CA PRO A 92 2.32 -18.98 -15.84
C PRO A 92 1.96 -18.19 -14.57
N GLU A 93 1.22 -17.11 -14.74
CA GLU A 93 0.78 -16.16 -13.72
C GLU A 93 0.20 -16.88 -12.49
N MET A 94 -0.79 -17.74 -12.69
CA MET A 94 -1.49 -18.46 -11.62
C MET A 94 -0.65 -19.53 -10.89
N SER A 95 0.57 -19.81 -11.34
CA SER A 95 1.46 -20.78 -10.70
C SER A 95 2.45 -20.16 -9.69
N LYS A 96 2.44 -18.84 -9.57
CA LYS A 96 3.32 -18.08 -8.69
C LYS A 96 2.50 -17.37 -7.62
N ALA A 97 3.10 -17.18 -6.44
CA ALA A 97 2.53 -16.29 -5.43
C ALA A 97 2.43 -14.86 -5.97
N ALA A 98 1.28 -14.22 -5.76
CA ALA A 98 1.04 -12.87 -6.23
C ALA A 98 0.94 -11.86 -5.08
N MET A 99 1.53 -10.67 -5.31
CA MET A 99 1.35 -9.48 -4.50
C MET A 99 0.31 -8.58 -5.14
N TYR A 100 -0.74 -8.27 -4.42
CA TYR A 100 -1.75 -7.28 -4.81
C TYR A 100 -1.43 -5.96 -4.14
N VAL A 101 -1.39 -4.89 -4.91
CA VAL A 101 -1.11 -3.53 -4.42
C VAL A 101 -2.17 -2.60 -4.98
N ASP A 102 -2.91 -1.95 -4.11
CA ASP A 102 -3.92 -0.98 -4.47
C ASP A 102 -3.69 0.37 -3.82
N ALA A 103 -4.39 1.37 -4.31
CA ALA A 103 -4.37 2.70 -3.76
C ALA A 103 -5.66 3.46 -4.08
N ASN A 104 -5.83 4.58 -3.37
CA ASN A 104 -6.78 5.62 -3.73
C ASN A 104 -8.23 5.12 -3.76
N ILE A 105 -8.60 4.26 -2.81
CA ILE A 105 -10.00 3.97 -2.51
C ILE A 105 -10.71 5.24 -2.02
N HIS A 106 -9.97 6.13 -1.35
CA HIS A 106 -10.39 7.49 -1.04
C HIS A 106 -9.81 8.45 -2.09
N GLY A 107 -10.66 9.21 -2.76
CA GLY A 107 -10.30 10.04 -3.91
C GLY A 107 -9.18 11.06 -3.65
N ASN A 108 -9.21 11.69 -2.46
CA ASN A 108 -8.23 12.70 -2.04
C ASN A 108 -6.89 12.15 -1.53
N GLU A 109 -6.71 10.83 -1.46
CA GLU A 109 -5.50 10.16 -0.98
C GLU A 109 -4.60 9.75 -2.16
N ILE A 110 -4.19 10.73 -2.94
CA ILE A 110 -3.62 10.54 -4.28
C ILE A 110 -2.19 9.97 -4.30
N GLN A 111 -1.44 10.05 -3.20
CA GLN A 111 -0.03 9.63 -3.16
C GLN A 111 0.15 8.14 -3.43
N GLY A 112 -0.79 7.30 -2.98
CA GLY A 112 -0.71 5.86 -3.21
C GLY A 112 -0.67 5.49 -4.69
N GLY A 113 -1.39 6.22 -5.54
CA GLY A 113 -1.35 6.04 -7.00
C GLY A 113 0.04 6.29 -7.58
N GLU A 114 0.78 7.27 -7.04
CA GLU A 114 2.17 7.54 -7.41
C GLU A 114 3.09 6.40 -6.99
N VAL A 115 2.90 5.86 -5.77
CA VAL A 115 3.67 4.68 -5.29
C VAL A 115 3.43 3.48 -6.21
N CYS A 116 2.20 3.24 -6.62
CA CYS A 116 1.84 2.18 -7.55
C CYS A 116 2.53 2.36 -8.91
N LEU A 117 2.44 3.54 -9.52
CA LEU A 117 3.09 3.84 -10.79
C LEU A 117 4.61 3.73 -10.68
N TYR A 118 5.20 4.26 -9.58
CA TYR A 118 6.63 4.14 -9.29
C TYR A 118 7.07 2.68 -9.17
N THR A 119 6.26 1.84 -8.53
CA THR A 119 6.56 0.41 -8.36
C THR A 119 6.62 -0.31 -9.70
N ILE A 120 5.66 -0.08 -10.59
CA ILE A 120 5.65 -0.66 -11.95
C ILE A 120 6.91 -0.22 -12.72
N TRP A 121 7.16 1.08 -12.72
CA TRP A 121 8.32 1.69 -13.40
C TRP A 121 9.64 1.14 -12.86
N TYR A 122 9.82 1.12 -11.53
CA TYR A 122 11.05 0.68 -10.88
C TYR A 122 11.37 -0.78 -11.17
N LEU A 123 10.38 -1.67 -11.05
CA LEU A 123 10.55 -3.09 -11.34
C LEU A 123 10.99 -3.32 -12.79
N MET A 124 10.40 -2.61 -13.75
CA MET A 124 10.68 -2.80 -15.16
C MET A 124 12.02 -2.19 -15.59
N GLU A 125 12.32 -0.98 -15.14
CA GLU A 125 13.57 -0.31 -15.51
C GLU A 125 14.81 -0.95 -14.87
N ASN A 126 14.64 -1.69 -13.76
CA ASN A 126 15.72 -2.35 -13.04
C ASN A 126 15.78 -3.87 -13.26
N TYR A 127 14.82 -4.44 -13.98
CA TYR A 127 14.89 -5.85 -14.38
C TYR A 127 16.14 -6.13 -15.24
N GLY A 128 16.90 -7.15 -14.88
CA GLY A 128 18.19 -7.47 -15.51
C GLY A 128 19.36 -6.60 -15.07
N LYS A 129 19.13 -5.58 -14.23
CA LYS A 129 20.18 -4.68 -13.71
C LYS A 129 20.42 -4.88 -12.21
N ILE A 130 19.35 -5.07 -11.43
CA ILE A 130 19.40 -5.35 -9.99
C ILE A 130 18.97 -6.81 -9.79
N GLU A 131 19.82 -7.60 -9.14
CA GLU A 131 19.61 -9.05 -8.96
C GLU A 131 18.30 -9.34 -8.21
N GLU A 132 18.04 -8.64 -7.11
CA GLU A 132 16.82 -8.83 -6.30
C GLU A 132 15.55 -8.48 -7.07
N VAL A 133 15.56 -7.41 -7.84
CA VAL A 133 14.41 -7.01 -8.69
C VAL A 133 14.17 -8.08 -9.76
N THR A 134 15.25 -8.56 -10.39
CA THR A 134 15.16 -9.62 -11.42
C THR A 134 14.60 -10.91 -10.83
N ARG A 135 15.06 -11.31 -9.65
CA ARG A 135 14.57 -12.48 -8.94
C ARG A 135 13.09 -12.33 -8.58
N LEU A 136 12.69 -11.20 -8.02
CA LEU A 136 11.28 -10.95 -7.65
C LEU A 136 10.35 -11.05 -8.86
N VAL A 137 10.66 -10.39 -9.98
CA VAL A 137 9.84 -10.46 -11.20
C VAL A 137 9.80 -11.88 -11.79
N ASN A 138 10.87 -12.66 -11.62
CA ASN A 138 10.90 -14.05 -12.07
C ASN A 138 10.08 -15.00 -11.17
N GLU A 139 10.03 -14.74 -9.87
CA GLU A 139 9.44 -15.65 -8.88
C GLU A 139 8.03 -15.28 -8.46
N ARG A 140 7.63 -14.02 -8.64
CA ARG A 140 6.38 -13.44 -8.15
C ARG A 140 5.55 -12.85 -9.30
N VAL A 141 4.28 -12.67 -9.02
CA VAL A 141 3.38 -11.85 -9.84
C VAL A 141 3.01 -10.62 -9.02
N PHE A 142 2.84 -9.49 -9.70
CA PHE A 142 2.29 -8.29 -9.07
C PHE A 142 1.03 -7.87 -9.82
N TYR A 143 -0.02 -7.58 -9.08
CA TYR A 143 -1.24 -6.93 -9.55
C TYR A 143 -1.29 -5.56 -8.91
N ILE A 144 -1.15 -4.50 -9.71
CA ILE A 144 -1.03 -3.14 -9.20
C ILE A 144 -2.17 -2.27 -9.74
N VAL A 145 -2.96 -1.71 -8.82
CA VAL A 145 -4.13 -0.87 -9.08
C VAL A 145 -3.87 0.53 -8.52
N PRO A 146 -3.47 1.51 -9.35
CA PRO A 146 -3.08 2.83 -8.85
C PRO A 146 -4.25 3.68 -8.35
N THR A 147 -5.47 3.37 -8.75
CA THR A 147 -6.68 4.00 -8.21
C THR A 147 -7.87 3.06 -8.30
N VAL A 148 -8.41 2.71 -7.13
CA VAL A 148 -9.66 1.95 -7.01
C VAL A 148 -10.86 2.85 -7.27
N ASN A 149 -10.76 4.13 -6.87
CA ASN A 149 -11.78 5.15 -7.06
C ASN A 149 -11.31 6.24 -8.05
N PRO A 150 -11.37 5.94 -9.37
CA PRO A 150 -10.95 6.92 -10.37
C PRO A 150 -11.85 8.15 -10.44
N ASP A 151 -13.13 8.05 -10.06
CA ASP A 151 -14.06 9.17 -10.04
C ASP A 151 -13.66 10.18 -8.97
N GLY A 152 -13.49 9.73 -7.73
CA GLY A 152 -13.05 10.58 -6.64
C GLY A 152 -11.66 11.18 -6.85
N ARG A 153 -10.71 10.41 -7.43
CA ARG A 153 -9.40 10.96 -7.79
C ARG A 153 -9.50 12.07 -8.84
N GLN A 154 -10.25 11.83 -9.91
CA GLN A 154 -10.39 12.82 -10.98
C GLN A 154 -11.05 14.10 -10.46
N TYR A 155 -12.12 13.94 -9.69
CA TYR A 155 -12.80 15.07 -9.04
C TYR A 155 -11.85 15.86 -8.13
N PHE A 156 -11.08 15.18 -7.27
CA PHE A 156 -10.09 15.83 -6.43
C PHE A 156 -9.01 16.57 -7.23
N MET A 157 -8.60 16.05 -8.38
CA MET A 157 -7.55 16.68 -9.18
C MET A 157 -8.05 17.90 -9.96
N GLU A 158 -9.27 17.85 -10.49
CA GLU A 158 -9.82 18.86 -11.41
C GLU A 158 -10.64 19.95 -10.70
N SER A 159 -11.31 19.61 -9.59
CA SER A 159 -12.17 20.55 -8.87
C SER A 159 -11.45 21.22 -7.71
N ASP A 160 -12.09 22.21 -7.13
CA ASP A 160 -11.82 22.79 -5.83
C ASP A 160 -12.11 21.83 -4.66
N GLY A 161 -12.76 20.69 -4.93
CA GLY A 161 -13.23 19.67 -3.98
C GLY A 161 -12.19 19.18 -3.00
N ARG A 162 -12.08 19.88 -1.87
CA ARG A 162 -11.12 19.62 -0.79
C ARG A 162 -11.34 18.29 -0.07
N ASN A 163 -12.58 17.84 -0.02
CA ASN A 163 -13.02 16.65 0.69
C ASN A 163 -13.46 15.48 -0.23
N ALA A 164 -13.02 15.45 -1.48
CA ALA A 164 -13.32 14.39 -2.43
C ALA A 164 -12.80 13.01 -1.96
N ARG A 165 -13.29 12.54 -0.80
CA ARG A 165 -12.93 11.25 -0.21
C ARG A 165 -13.61 10.11 -0.94
N SER A 166 -14.90 10.29 -1.22
CA SER A 166 -15.76 9.31 -1.89
C SER A 166 -15.67 9.43 -3.43
N GLY A 167 -16.44 8.63 -4.15
CA GLY A 167 -16.81 8.86 -5.54
C GLY A 167 -18.10 9.68 -5.61
N HIS A 168 -18.86 9.54 -6.70
CA HIS A 168 -20.06 10.34 -6.98
C HIS A 168 -21.35 9.51 -6.99
N VAL A 169 -21.45 8.46 -6.16
CA VAL A 169 -22.75 7.83 -5.90
C VAL A 169 -23.55 8.81 -5.04
N PRO A 170 -24.71 9.27 -5.51
CA PRO A 170 -25.50 10.25 -4.76
C PRO A 170 -25.92 9.74 -3.39
N VAL A 171 -25.85 10.60 -2.38
CA VAL A 171 -26.29 10.34 -1.00
C VAL A 171 -27.12 11.53 -0.54
N ASP A 172 -28.21 11.27 0.13
CA ASP A 172 -29.08 12.26 0.81
C ASP A 172 -28.58 12.33 2.26
N ASP A 173 -27.73 13.31 2.57
CA ASP A 173 -27.04 13.40 3.86
C ASP A 173 -27.90 13.99 4.97
N ASP A 174 -28.84 14.88 4.65
CA ASP A 174 -29.71 15.54 5.58
C ASP A 174 -31.10 14.91 5.69
N ASN A 175 -31.45 13.98 4.79
CA ASN A 175 -32.71 13.22 4.71
C ASN A 175 -33.92 14.07 4.32
N ASP A 176 -33.74 15.02 3.45
CA ASP A 176 -34.83 15.86 2.92
C ASP A 176 -35.48 15.26 1.64
N GLY A 177 -34.80 14.29 1.01
CA GLY A 177 -35.22 13.58 -0.20
C GLY A 177 -34.61 14.11 -1.50
N LEU A 178 -33.73 15.09 -1.42
CA LEU A 178 -32.84 15.54 -2.50
C LEU A 178 -31.48 14.84 -2.35
N TYR A 179 -30.53 15.13 -3.23
CA TYR A 179 -29.24 14.45 -3.25
C TYR A 179 -28.17 15.37 -3.78
N ASP A 180 -27.11 15.59 -3.02
CA ASP A 180 -25.94 16.38 -3.41
C ASP A 180 -26.29 17.83 -3.83
N GLU A 181 -27.31 18.49 -3.23
CA GLU A 181 -27.82 19.80 -3.66
C GLU A 181 -27.17 20.99 -2.93
N ASP A 182 -26.57 20.81 -1.76
CA ASP A 182 -25.88 21.88 -1.04
C ASP A 182 -24.42 21.51 -0.76
N GLY A 183 -23.56 21.63 -1.77
CA GLY A 183 -22.14 21.42 -1.67
C GLY A 183 -21.34 22.72 -1.58
N PRO A 184 -20.07 22.65 -1.16
CA PRO A 184 -19.20 23.81 -1.06
C PRO A 184 -19.01 24.50 -2.42
N ASN A 185 -19.08 25.84 -2.42
CA ASN A 185 -18.91 26.68 -3.62
C ASN A 185 -17.63 27.53 -3.50
N ASP A 186 -16.81 27.56 -4.55
CA ASP A 186 -15.68 28.49 -4.69
C ASP A 186 -16.23 29.89 -5.09
N LEU A 187 -16.61 30.68 -4.08
CA LEU A 187 -17.26 31.98 -4.27
C LEU A 187 -16.31 33.06 -4.81
N ASN A 188 -15.04 32.93 -4.50
CA ASN A 188 -14.02 33.90 -4.92
C ASN A 188 -13.29 33.48 -6.21
N GLY A 189 -13.54 32.28 -6.74
CA GLY A 189 -13.06 31.78 -8.03
C GLY A 189 -11.57 31.45 -8.06
N ASN A 190 -10.97 31.11 -6.93
CA ASN A 190 -9.53 30.86 -6.84
C ASN A 190 -9.13 29.36 -6.96
N GLY A 191 -10.10 28.45 -7.06
CA GLY A 191 -9.92 27.01 -7.20
C GLY A 191 -9.67 26.31 -5.85
N ILE A 192 -10.07 26.89 -4.73
CA ILE A 192 -9.88 26.35 -3.38
C ILE A 192 -11.13 26.67 -2.55
N ILE A 193 -11.68 25.69 -1.87
CA ILE A 193 -12.70 25.93 -0.83
C ILE A 193 -11.99 26.33 0.45
N GLU A 194 -12.26 27.52 0.95
CA GLU A 194 -11.59 28.14 2.08
C GLU A 194 -12.53 28.32 3.27
N GLY A 195 -12.01 28.79 4.40
CA GLY A 195 -12.83 29.16 5.55
C GLY A 195 -13.43 30.55 5.41
N ILE A 196 -14.57 30.77 6.04
CA ILE A 196 -15.20 32.10 6.16
C ILE A 196 -15.09 32.58 7.62
N ARG A 197 -14.62 33.82 7.81
CA ARG A 197 -14.69 34.51 9.12
C ARG A 197 -15.34 35.87 9.00
N LYS A 198 -16.05 36.25 10.06
CA LYS A 198 -16.69 37.56 10.17
C LYS A 198 -16.08 38.35 11.32
N TYR A 199 -15.68 39.60 11.03
CA TYR A 199 -15.18 40.53 12.06
C TYR A 199 -16.38 41.14 12.83
N VAL A 200 -16.43 40.89 14.14
CA VAL A 200 -17.50 41.33 15.07
C VAL A 200 -16.87 41.82 16.38
N PRO A 201 -16.32 43.02 16.43
CA PRO A 201 -15.49 43.50 17.55
C PRO A 201 -16.14 43.29 18.91
N GLY A 202 -15.46 42.57 19.83
CA GLY A 202 -15.93 42.30 21.19
C GLY A 202 -17.19 41.43 21.28
N GLN A 203 -17.63 40.76 20.20
CA GLN A 203 -18.80 39.88 20.16
C GLN A 203 -18.48 38.48 19.67
N GLY A 204 -17.28 38.26 19.13
CA GLY A 204 -16.86 36.99 18.62
C GLY A 204 -16.39 36.01 19.71
N ASN A 205 -16.11 34.77 19.27
CA ASN A 205 -15.56 33.68 20.08
C ASN A 205 -14.16 33.26 19.63
N TYR A 206 -13.61 33.96 18.63
CA TYR A 206 -12.24 33.79 18.15
C TYR A 206 -11.47 35.11 18.15
N ARG A 207 -10.12 34.96 18.19
CA ARG A 207 -9.17 36.08 18.02
C ARG A 207 -8.03 35.63 17.11
N ILE A 208 -7.32 36.57 16.49
CA ILE A 208 -6.07 36.32 15.81
C ILE A 208 -5.01 35.91 16.85
N SER A 209 -4.29 34.83 16.60
CA SER A 209 -3.25 34.36 17.51
C SER A 209 -2.13 35.39 17.68
N ALA A 210 -1.65 35.55 18.90
CA ALA A 210 -0.48 36.37 19.20
C ALA A 210 0.83 35.74 18.68
N ILE A 211 0.80 34.46 18.30
CA ILE A 211 1.98 33.69 17.90
C ILE A 211 2.19 33.76 16.38
N ASP A 212 1.12 33.62 15.63
CA ASP A 212 1.12 33.74 14.17
C ASP A 212 -0.21 34.34 13.72
N LYS A 213 -0.14 35.47 13.02
CA LYS A 213 -1.32 36.23 12.55
C LYS A 213 -2.24 35.45 11.62
N ARG A 214 -1.74 34.37 11.02
CA ARG A 214 -2.51 33.47 10.14
C ARG A 214 -3.45 32.56 10.93
N MET A 215 -3.14 32.33 12.22
CA MET A 215 -3.90 31.43 13.07
C MET A 215 -5.07 32.13 13.76
N MET A 216 -6.20 31.44 13.80
CA MET A 216 -7.34 31.81 14.64
C MET A 216 -7.32 30.97 15.92
N GLU A 217 -7.52 31.62 17.07
CA GLU A 217 -7.58 30.97 18.39
C GLU A 217 -8.95 31.20 19.00
N PRO A 218 -9.64 30.13 19.49
CA PRO A 218 -10.84 30.33 20.30
C PRO A 218 -10.47 31.08 21.58
N VAL A 219 -11.33 32.00 22.01
CA VAL A 219 -11.13 32.67 23.30
C VAL A 219 -11.61 31.77 24.44
N PRO A 220 -11.00 31.89 25.65
CA PRO A 220 -11.49 31.17 26.83
C PRO A 220 -12.98 31.41 27.13
N PHE A 221 -13.63 30.43 27.72
CA PHE A 221 -15.03 30.54 28.12
C PHE A 221 -15.25 31.78 29.02
N GLY A 222 -16.18 32.64 28.64
CA GLY A 222 -16.48 33.91 29.34
C GLY A 222 -15.71 35.11 28.81
N GLU A 223 -14.71 34.94 27.94
CA GLU A 223 -14.08 36.05 27.22
C GLU A 223 -14.75 36.29 25.87
N LYS A 224 -14.47 37.45 25.28
CA LYS A 224 -14.98 37.84 23.97
C LYS A 224 -13.82 38.08 23.01
N GLY A 225 -13.96 37.56 21.82
CA GLY A 225 -13.07 37.80 20.69
C GLY A 225 -13.65 38.79 19.69
N ASP A 226 -12.95 38.95 18.60
CA ASP A 226 -13.32 39.91 17.54
C ASP A 226 -13.83 39.20 16.27
N TYR A 227 -13.79 37.86 16.24
CA TYR A 227 -14.20 37.09 15.06
C TYR A 227 -15.14 35.95 15.40
N ILE A 228 -15.99 35.60 14.42
CA ILE A 228 -16.77 34.37 14.36
C ILE A 228 -16.31 33.61 13.12
N LEU A 229 -16.09 32.30 13.23
CA LEU A 229 -15.89 31.42 12.09
C LEU A 229 -17.27 30.93 11.66
N LEU A 230 -17.56 31.04 10.34
CA LEU A 230 -18.87 30.69 9.77
C LEU A 230 -18.88 29.35 9.08
N GLY A 231 -17.75 28.69 8.96
CA GLY A 231 -17.60 27.40 8.27
C GLY A 231 -16.75 27.52 7.02
N ASP A 232 -16.90 26.55 6.15
CA ASP A 232 -16.26 26.52 4.83
C ASP A 232 -17.00 27.43 3.85
N GLU A 233 -16.32 27.82 2.77
CA GLU A 233 -16.84 28.65 1.70
C GLU A 233 -17.99 27.96 0.99
N GLY A 234 -19.13 28.66 0.88
CA GLY A 234 -20.36 28.16 0.30
C GLY A 234 -21.54 29.06 0.62
N ILE A 235 -22.68 28.71 0.08
CA ILE A 235 -23.98 29.35 0.34
C ILE A 235 -25.00 28.27 0.71
N ASP A 236 -26.03 28.63 1.41
CA ASP A 236 -27.23 27.84 1.68
C ASP A 236 -28.02 27.78 0.35
N ASP A 237 -27.84 26.71 -0.43
CA ASP A 237 -28.37 26.58 -1.79
C ASP A 237 -29.84 26.13 -1.78
N ASP A 238 -30.29 25.40 -0.74
CA ASP A 238 -31.67 24.89 -0.61
C ASP A 238 -32.57 25.75 0.30
N GLY A 239 -31.99 26.58 1.18
CA GLY A 239 -32.71 27.54 2.02
C GLY A 239 -33.11 26.97 3.38
N ASP A 240 -32.49 25.90 3.86
CA ASP A 240 -32.76 25.28 5.16
C ASP A 240 -32.09 26.01 6.34
N GLY A 241 -31.15 26.90 6.04
CA GLY A 241 -30.38 27.73 6.98
C GLY A 241 -29.05 27.16 7.41
N ARG A 242 -28.60 26.06 6.78
CA ARG A 242 -27.24 25.51 6.87
C ARG A 242 -26.44 25.87 5.62
N VAL A 243 -25.25 25.41 5.51
CA VAL A 243 -24.35 25.66 4.36
C VAL A 243 -23.43 24.46 4.20
N ASN A 244 -23.40 23.89 3.02
CA ASN A 244 -22.54 22.79 2.63
C ASN A 244 -22.82 21.48 3.40
N GLU A 245 -24.07 21.15 3.74
CA GLU A 245 -24.42 19.94 4.51
C GLU A 245 -24.68 18.72 3.63
N ASP A 246 -25.08 18.90 2.37
CA ASP A 246 -25.31 17.81 1.40
C ASP A 246 -24.45 17.96 0.15
N GLY A 247 -23.15 17.74 0.36
CA GLY A 247 -22.17 17.77 -0.73
C GLY A 247 -21.90 16.40 -1.34
N PRO A 248 -21.37 16.35 -2.59
CA PRO A 248 -21.12 15.09 -3.27
C PRO A 248 -20.27 14.12 -2.45
N GLY A 249 -20.77 12.90 -2.26
CA GLY A 249 -19.99 11.80 -1.76
C GLY A 249 -20.41 11.20 -0.44
N SER A 250 -20.16 11.81 0.67
CA SER A 250 -20.47 11.40 2.08
C SER A 250 -20.49 9.92 2.47
N TYR A 251 -20.05 9.02 1.59
CA TYR A 251 -19.84 7.60 1.88
C TYR A 251 -18.35 7.26 1.93
N ASP A 252 -18.02 6.06 2.39
CA ASP A 252 -16.65 5.57 2.50
C ASP A 252 -16.48 4.21 1.82
N GLY A 253 -15.78 4.19 0.68
CA GLY A 253 -15.50 2.97 -0.06
C GLY A 253 -14.77 1.89 0.76
N ASN A 254 -14.06 2.32 1.83
CA ASN A 254 -13.39 1.42 2.76
C ASN A 254 -14.27 1.06 3.99
N ARG A 255 -15.60 1.15 3.86
CA ARG A 255 -16.61 0.67 4.83
C ARG A 255 -17.65 -0.23 4.15
N ASN A 256 -17.48 -0.52 2.87
CA ASN A 256 -18.47 -1.25 2.07
C ASN A 256 -18.08 -2.72 1.79
N TRP A 257 -17.17 -3.31 2.58
CA TRP A 257 -16.69 -4.69 2.46
C TRP A 257 -17.46 -5.63 3.41
N ALA A 258 -17.56 -6.92 3.05
CA ALA A 258 -18.52 -7.82 3.72
C ALA A 258 -18.12 -8.28 5.12
N VAL A 259 -16.82 -8.36 5.44
CA VAL A 259 -16.40 -8.81 6.78
C VAL A 259 -16.73 -7.74 7.80
N ASP A 260 -17.48 -8.14 8.82
CA ASP A 260 -17.91 -7.27 9.92
C ASP A 260 -18.61 -5.97 9.45
N TRP A 261 -19.24 -6.01 8.29
CA TRP A 261 -20.01 -4.86 7.80
C TRP A 261 -21.12 -4.48 8.80
N GLN A 262 -21.27 -3.20 9.07
CA GLN A 262 -22.28 -2.65 9.93
C GLN A 262 -23.08 -1.56 9.18
N PRO A 263 -24.37 -1.39 9.49
CA PRO A 263 -25.19 -0.38 8.83
C PRO A 263 -24.73 1.05 9.15
N ASN A 264 -25.16 2.01 8.33
CA ASN A 264 -24.68 3.39 8.38
C ASN A 264 -24.81 4.06 9.75
N TYR A 265 -25.85 3.73 10.53
CA TYR A 265 -26.05 4.26 11.89
C TYR A 265 -25.06 3.71 12.94
N VAL A 266 -24.27 2.64 12.61
CA VAL A 266 -23.17 2.12 13.43
C VAL A 266 -21.83 2.54 12.84
N GLN A 267 -21.67 2.38 11.52
CA GLN A 267 -20.49 2.74 10.78
C GLN A 267 -20.85 3.76 9.70
N SER A 268 -20.62 5.03 9.98
CA SER A 268 -20.86 6.09 9.00
C SER A 268 -20.14 5.80 7.67
N GLY A 269 -20.82 6.06 6.58
CA GLY A 269 -20.33 5.85 5.22
C GLY A 269 -20.44 4.41 4.68
N ALA A 270 -21.04 3.47 5.44
CA ALA A 270 -21.08 2.04 5.07
C ALA A 270 -22.05 1.68 3.92
N MET A 271 -22.88 2.66 3.48
CA MET A 271 -23.96 2.42 2.52
C MET A 271 -25.03 1.46 3.09
N ASP A 272 -25.95 0.97 2.26
CA ASP A 272 -27.11 0.15 2.69
C ASP A 272 -26.77 -1.33 2.85
N TYR A 273 -25.79 -1.84 2.10
CA TYR A 273 -25.35 -3.22 2.13
C TYR A 273 -23.89 -3.38 1.63
N PRO A 274 -23.19 -4.45 2.03
CA PRO A 274 -21.81 -4.66 1.61
C PRO A 274 -21.71 -4.89 0.10
N PHE A 275 -20.65 -4.40 -0.52
CA PHE A 275 -20.43 -4.43 -1.97
C PHE A 275 -21.50 -3.68 -2.79
N GLN A 276 -22.12 -2.65 -2.21
CA GLN A 276 -23.04 -1.79 -2.97
C GLN A 276 -22.29 -0.97 -4.03
N LEU A 277 -21.07 -0.55 -3.74
CA LEU A 277 -20.26 0.24 -4.66
C LEU A 277 -19.73 -0.60 -5.83
N PRO A 278 -19.80 -0.09 -7.07
CA PRO A 278 -19.30 -0.82 -8.24
C PRO A 278 -17.79 -1.07 -8.17
N GLU A 279 -17.02 -0.14 -7.59
CA GLU A 279 -15.58 -0.24 -7.36
C GLU A 279 -15.25 -1.44 -6.46
N ALA A 280 -15.93 -1.55 -5.32
CA ALA A 280 -15.76 -2.67 -4.39
C ALA A 280 -16.14 -4.03 -5.02
N ARG A 281 -17.21 -4.05 -5.86
CA ARG A 281 -17.58 -5.27 -6.61
C ARG A 281 -16.52 -5.68 -7.63
N ALA A 282 -15.99 -4.71 -8.38
CA ALA A 282 -14.98 -4.95 -9.41
C ALA A 282 -13.69 -5.50 -8.80
N GLU A 283 -13.23 -4.87 -7.73
CA GLU A 283 -12.03 -5.28 -7.01
C GLU A 283 -12.21 -6.64 -6.35
N ASN A 284 -13.34 -6.89 -5.68
CA ASN A 284 -13.65 -8.19 -5.10
C ASN A 284 -13.70 -9.31 -6.16
N ALA A 285 -14.31 -9.07 -7.30
CA ALA A 285 -14.36 -10.05 -8.40
C ALA A 285 -12.95 -10.39 -8.90
N PHE A 286 -12.06 -9.39 -8.98
CA PHE A 286 -10.67 -9.60 -9.34
C PHE A 286 -9.92 -10.44 -8.29
N LEU A 287 -10.04 -10.11 -7.01
CA LEU A 287 -9.41 -10.85 -5.91
C LEU A 287 -9.84 -12.31 -5.87
N LEU A 288 -11.14 -12.57 -6.01
CA LEU A 288 -11.68 -13.94 -6.05
C LEU A 288 -11.23 -14.76 -7.27
N ALA A 289 -11.00 -14.10 -8.41
CA ALA A 289 -10.47 -14.73 -9.61
C ALA A 289 -8.97 -15.08 -9.51
N HIS A 290 -8.24 -14.49 -8.55
CA HIS A 290 -6.79 -14.65 -8.40
C HIS A 290 -6.41 -15.25 -7.04
N PRO A 291 -6.76 -16.51 -6.75
CA PRO A 291 -6.52 -17.16 -5.45
C PRO A 291 -5.02 -17.31 -5.10
N ASN A 292 -4.12 -17.10 -6.06
CA ASN A 292 -2.67 -17.06 -5.87
C ASN A 292 -2.17 -15.79 -5.15
N ILE A 293 -3.03 -14.80 -4.89
CA ILE A 293 -2.67 -13.62 -4.10
C ILE A 293 -2.34 -14.05 -2.67
N ALA A 294 -1.09 -13.82 -2.27
CA ALA A 294 -0.53 -14.22 -0.98
C ALA A 294 -0.16 -13.02 -0.09
N GLY A 295 -0.10 -11.83 -0.65
CA GLY A 295 0.14 -10.57 0.05
C GLY A 295 -0.72 -9.45 -0.53
N VAL A 296 -1.20 -8.55 0.34
CA VAL A 296 -1.95 -7.35 -0.01
C VAL A 296 -1.29 -6.14 0.65
N GLN A 297 -1.13 -5.07 -0.10
CA GLN A 297 -0.75 -3.74 0.38
C GLN A 297 -1.73 -2.72 -0.16
N ALA A 298 -2.51 -2.09 0.74
CA ALA A 298 -3.36 -0.95 0.42
C ALA A 298 -2.70 0.36 0.83
N TYR A 299 -2.75 1.38 -0.01
CA TYR A 299 -2.19 2.69 0.29
C TYR A 299 -3.26 3.73 0.56
N HIS A 300 -3.11 4.40 1.70
CA HIS A 300 -3.92 5.50 2.20
C HIS A 300 -3.09 6.73 2.53
N ASN A 301 -3.71 7.85 2.84
CA ASN A 301 -3.15 9.06 3.41
C ASN A 301 -4.07 9.61 4.52
N SER A 302 -3.50 9.99 5.65
CA SER A 302 -2.10 10.15 6.03
C SER A 302 -1.89 9.80 7.50
N GLY A 303 -0.61 9.71 7.91
CA GLY A 303 -0.32 9.53 9.33
C GLY A 303 1.01 8.82 9.63
N GLY A 304 1.65 8.21 8.64
CA GLY A 304 2.85 7.42 8.83
C GLY A 304 2.59 6.16 9.66
N MET A 305 1.70 5.30 9.17
CA MET A 305 1.32 4.06 9.86
C MET A 305 1.41 2.86 8.91
N ILE A 306 1.78 1.72 9.48
CA ILE A 306 1.66 0.40 8.87
C ILE A 306 0.57 -0.32 9.65
N LEU A 307 -0.60 -0.44 9.06
CA LEU A 307 -1.78 -0.97 9.72
C LEU A 307 -2.03 -2.43 9.33
N ARG A 308 -2.48 -3.24 10.32
CA ARG A 308 -3.09 -4.55 10.08
C ARG A 308 -4.42 -4.66 10.79
N GLY A 309 -5.25 -5.59 10.35
CA GLY A 309 -6.45 -5.97 11.09
C GLY A 309 -6.13 -6.67 12.44
N PRO A 310 -7.15 -6.95 13.24
CA PRO A 310 -8.54 -6.68 12.92
C PRO A 310 -8.93 -5.20 13.05
N GLY A 311 -9.97 -4.80 12.31
CA GLY A 311 -10.55 -3.47 12.36
C GLY A 311 -11.42 -3.24 13.59
N ALA A 312 -11.99 -4.30 14.16
CA ALA A 312 -12.84 -4.26 15.35
C ALA A 312 -12.41 -5.31 16.38
N GLU A 313 -12.57 -4.99 17.67
CA GLU A 313 -12.27 -5.91 18.78
C GLU A 313 -13.11 -7.20 18.71
N SER A 314 -14.34 -7.09 18.21
CA SER A 314 -15.27 -8.21 18.02
C SER A 314 -14.75 -9.33 17.11
N LEU A 315 -13.84 -9.04 16.19
CA LEU A 315 -13.21 -10.01 15.31
C LEU A 315 -12.15 -10.89 16.02
N GLY A 316 -11.74 -10.48 17.24
CA GLY A 316 -10.75 -11.19 18.05
C GLY A 316 -9.33 -11.10 17.52
N GLU A 317 -8.38 -11.66 18.26
CA GLU A 317 -6.99 -11.69 17.83
C GLU A 317 -6.76 -12.71 16.70
N TYR A 318 -5.77 -12.42 15.86
CA TYR A 318 -5.32 -13.35 14.84
C TYR A 318 -4.61 -14.56 15.48
N PRO A 319 -4.63 -15.74 14.83
CA PRO A 319 -3.87 -16.90 15.28
C PRO A 319 -2.39 -16.55 15.48
N ALA A 320 -1.77 -17.14 16.53
CA ALA A 320 -0.38 -16.85 16.87
C ALA A 320 0.62 -17.13 15.73
N SER A 321 0.29 -18.04 14.81
CA SER A 321 1.08 -18.27 13.57
C SER A 321 1.10 -17.06 12.68
N ASP A 322 -0.05 -16.41 12.52
CA ASP A 322 -0.21 -15.26 11.65
C ASP A 322 0.39 -14.02 12.29
N LEU A 323 0.18 -13.83 13.61
CA LEU A 323 0.78 -12.73 14.36
C LEU A 323 2.30 -12.71 14.23
N ARG A 324 2.97 -13.87 14.26
CA ARG A 324 4.42 -13.92 14.04
C ARG A 324 4.83 -13.39 12.69
N ALA A 325 4.07 -13.70 11.63
CA ALA A 325 4.34 -13.19 10.30
C ALA A 325 4.07 -11.68 10.19
N TYR A 326 2.93 -11.21 10.69
CA TYR A 326 2.59 -9.79 10.73
C TYR A 326 3.61 -8.97 11.51
N ASP A 327 3.98 -9.43 12.72
CA ASP A 327 4.93 -8.73 13.58
C ASP A 327 6.32 -8.65 12.97
N GLU A 328 6.80 -9.71 12.34
CA GLU A 328 8.11 -9.68 11.67
C GLU A 328 8.09 -8.73 10.49
N LEU A 329 7.06 -8.79 9.63
CA LEU A 329 6.93 -7.92 8.48
C LEU A 329 6.73 -6.46 8.89
N GLY A 330 5.80 -6.18 9.81
CA GLY A 330 5.48 -4.82 10.25
C GLY A 330 6.64 -4.12 10.97
N LYS A 331 7.33 -4.83 11.88
CA LYS A 331 8.51 -4.28 12.58
C LYS A 331 9.70 -4.03 11.65
N ASN A 332 9.88 -4.84 10.62
CA ASN A 332 10.86 -4.54 9.58
C ASN A 332 10.40 -3.38 8.68
N GLY A 333 9.09 -3.26 8.48
CA GLY A 333 8.49 -2.10 7.79
C GLY A 333 8.84 -0.77 8.45
N GLU A 334 8.80 -0.69 9.79
CA GLU A 334 9.22 0.52 10.54
C GLU A 334 10.70 0.90 10.31
N ARG A 335 11.56 -0.07 9.98
CA ARG A 335 12.97 0.19 9.64
C ARG A 335 13.15 0.68 8.21
N ILE A 336 12.27 0.26 7.29
CA ILE A 336 12.26 0.67 5.89
C ILE A 336 11.62 2.06 5.75
N LEU A 337 10.58 2.32 6.54
CA LEU A 337 9.74 3.51 6.50
C LEU A 337 9.98 4.36 7.78
N PRO A 338 10.94 5.29 7.77
CA PRO A 338 11.20 6.14 8.92
C PRO A 338 9.95 6.94 9.29
N PHE A 339 9.70 7.06 10.60
CA PHE A 339 8.55 7.75 11.20
C PHE A 339 7.20 7.03 11.03
N TYR A 340 7.16 5.81 10.47
CA TYR A 340 5.96 4.99 10.49
C TYR A 340 5.89 4.15 11.75
N ARG A 341 4.66 3.83 12.20
CA ARG A 341 4.38 2.97 13.33
C ARG A 341 3.55 1.79 12.88
N TYR A 342 3.98 0.58 13.26
CA TYR A 342 3.21 -0.63 13.05
C TYR A 342 2.11 -0.76 14.11
N LEU A 343 0.85 -0.80 13.70
CA LEU A 343 -0.32 -0.75 14.58
C LEU A 343 -1.40 -1.76 14.16
N VAL A 344 -2.19 -2.19 15.14
CA VAL A 344 -3.48 -2.86 14.92
C VAL A 344 -4.55 -1.77 14.76
N ILE A 345 -5.43 -1.90 13.77
CA ILE A 345 -6.41 -0.87 13.44
C ILE A 345 -7.28 -0.51 14.66
N TRP A 346 -8.03 -1.49 15.23
CA TRP A 346 -9.00 -1.17 16.28
C TRP A 346 -8.38 -0.59 17.56
N SER A 347 -7.22 -1.08 17.97
CA SER A 347 -6.60 -0.68 19.24
C SER A 347 -5.57 0.44 19.11
N GLY A 348 -5.00 0.64 17.93
CA GLY A 348 -3.95 1.63 17.68
C GLY A 348 -4.43 2.88 16.94
N LEU A 349 -5.60 2.81 16.31
CA LEU A 349 -6.18 3.91 15.55
C LEU A 349 -7.63 4.17 15.99
N TYR A 350 -8.59 3.41 15.50
CA TYR A 350 -10.02 3.44 15.89
C TYR A 350 -10.74 2.19 15.35
N THR A 351 -11.93 1.90 15.85
CA THR A 351 -12.75 0.79 15.35
C THR A 351 -13.22 1.06 13.92
N VAL A 352 -13.05 0.06 13.07
CA VAL A 352 -13.46 0.05 11.66
C VAL A 352 -14.31 -1.19 11.40
N HIS A 353 -15.47 -1.01 10.80
CA HIS A 353 -16.33 -2.08 10.32
C HIS A 353 -16.39 -2.04 8.78
N GLY A 354 -16.47 -3.22 8.15
CA GLY A 354 -16.56 -3.31 6.69
C GLY A 354 -15.35 -2.79 5.93
N GLY A 355 -14.14 -2.91 6.51
CA GLY A 355 -12.88 -2.46 5.91
C GLY A 355 -12.29 -3.46 4.91
N PHE A 356 -11.56 -2.96 3.89
CA PHE A 356 -10.87 -3.76 2.89
C PHE A 356 -9.86 -4.74 3.49
N ILE A 357 -9.07 -4.29 4.47
CA ILE A 357 -8.05 -5.13 5.11
C ILE A 357 -8.67 -6.31 5.86
N ASP A 358 -9.82 -6.11 6.50
CA ASP A 358 -10.53 -7.22 7.15
C ASP A 358 -11.10 -8.19 6.12
N TRP A 359 -11.61 -7.69 4.99
CA TRP A 359 -12.03 -8.56 3.90
C TRP A 359 -10.90 -9.43 3.38
N THR A 360 -9.75 -8.84 3.08
CA THR A 360 -8.63 -9.59 2.51
C THR A 360 -7.95 -10.52 3.52
N SER A 361 -7.88 -10.14 4.79
CA SER A 361 -7.26 -10.96 5.84
C SER A 361 -8.21 -12.03 6.41
N GLU A 362 -9.41 -11.64 6.81
CA GLU A 362 -10.40 -12.53 7.42
C GLU A 362 -11.20 -13.31 6.38
N GLY A 363 -11.67 -12.60 5.35
CA GLY A 363 -12.51 -13.18 4.29
C GLY A 363 -11.73 -14.03 3.29
N LEU A 364 -10.52 -13.63 2.92
CA LEU A 364 -9.70 -14.29 1.90
C LEU A 364 -8.43 -14.96 2.47
N GLY A 365 -8.12 -14.76 3.75
CA GLY A 365 -6.99 -15.38 4.42
C GLY A 365 -5.63 -14.98 3.84
N ILE A 366 -5.45 -13.70 3.54
CA ILE A 366 -4.21 -13.14 2.97
C ILE A 366 -3.48 -12.31 4.02
N ILE A 367 -2.14 -12.30 4.01
CA ILE A 367 -1.36 -11.36 4.82
C ILE A 367 -1.50 -9.97 4.21
N SER A 368 -2.23 -9.10 4.89
CA SER A 368 -2.66 -7.81 4.36
C SER A 368 -2.22 -6.65 5.26
N PHE A 369 -1.63 -5.63 4.66
CA PHE A 369 -1.26 -4.37 5.31
C PHE A 369 -1.92 -3.19 4.61
N SER A 370 -2.16 -2.14 5.39
CA SER A 370 -2.52 -0.81 4.89
C SER A 370 -1.51 0.21 5.39
N ASN A 371 -0.93 0.99 4.48
CA ASN A 371 -0.06 2.08 4.89
C ASN A 371 -0.81 3.41 4.79
N GLU A 372 -0.89 4.12 5.91
CA GLU A 372 -1.21 5.54 5.94
C GLU A 372 0.05 6.33 5.61
N LEU A 373 0.16 6.74 4.36
CA LEU A 373 1.33 7.43 3.84
C LEU A 373 1.51 8.80 4.51
N TRP A 374 2.68 9.40 4.35
CA TRP A 374 3.02 10.75 4.74
C TRP A 374 2.73 11.12 6.21
N ASN A 375 3.75 11.32 6.99
CA ASN A 375 3.64 11.81 8.36
C ASN A 375 4.31 13.17 8.51
N ASN A 376 3.58 14.24 8.17
CA ASN A 376 4.10 15.60 8.22
C ASN A 376 4.58 16.02 9.62
N SER A 377 3.84 15.67 10.66
CA SER A 377 4.17 16.04 12.04
C SER A 377 5.53 15.48 12.48
N GLN A 378 5.86 14.26 12.09
CA GLN A 378 7.10 13.59 12.49
C GLN A 378 8.32 14.09 11.73
N TYR A 379 8.16 14.58 10.51
CA TYR A 379 9.26 15.19 9.77
C TYR A 379 9.84 16.43 10.46
N PHE A 380 9.03 17.12 11.25
CA PHE A 380 9.44 18.32 11.99
C PHE A 380 9.76 18.04 13.45
N THR A 381 9.32 16.93 13.99
CA THR A 381 9.53 16.56 15.40
C THR A 381 10.67 15.57 15.62
N SER A 382 11.28 15.04 14.55
CA SER A 382 12.39 14.09 14.68
C SER A 382 13.63 14.75 15.29
N THR A 383 14.30 14.05 16.18
CA THR A 383 15.51 14.48 16.89
C THR A 383 15.25 15.48 18.04
N ASN A 384 16.08 16.51 18.18
CA ASN A 384 15.94 17.54 19.22
C ASN A 384 14.69 18.43 19.03
N LEU A 385 14.03 18.34 17.89
CA LEU A 385 12.80 19.09 17.60
C LEU A 385 11.59 18.54 18.37
N GLN A 386 11.59 17.26 18.77
CA GLN A 386 10.50 16.70 19.57
C GLN A 386 10.31 17.44 20.90
N LYS A 387 11.41 17.77 21.59
CA LYS A 387 11.35 18.57 22.82
C LYS A 387 10.87 19.99 22.59
N GLN A 388 11.17 20.57 21.42
CA GLN A 388 10.69 21.89 21.03
C GLN A 388 9.19 21.86 20.65
N ALA A 389 8.71 20.76 20.07
CA ALA A 389 7.29 20.57 19.76
C ALA A 389 6.42 20.39 21.01
N GLU A 390 7.00 19.91 22.12
CA GLU A 390 6.35 19.79 23.43
C GLU A 390 6.24 21.15 24.15
N ASP A 391 7.04 22.14 23.76
CA ASP A 391 6.92 23.51 24.28
C ASP A 391 5.76 24.24 23.60
N PRO A 392 4.72 24.65 24.34
CA PRO A 392 3.60 25.39 23.77
C PRO A 392 3.98 26.70 23.03
N ASN A 393 5.14 27.27 23.36
CA ASN A 393 5.67 28.46 22.71
C ASN A 393 6.61 28.15 21.52
N SER A 394 6.88 26.88 21.26
CA SER A 394 7.70 26.51 20.12
C SER A 394 6.97 26.82 18.81
N PRO A 395 7.64 27.40 17.81
CA PRO A 395 7.05 27.65 16.49
C PRO A 395 6.67 26.35 15.75
N ILE A 396 7.13 25.20 16.24
CA ILE A 396 6.83 23.89 15.66
C ILE A 396 5.85 23.05 16.50
N SER A 397 5.29 23.59 17.58
CA SER A 397 4.30 22.92 18.42
C SER A 397 2.93 22.90 17.74
N GLY A 398 2.30 21.72 17.67
CA GLY A 398 0.96 21.55 17.10
C GLY A 398 0.84 22.11 15.66
N SER A 399 -0.22 22.89 15.41
CA SER A 399 -0.46 23.53 14.10
C SER A 399 0.66 24.50 13.68
N LYS A 400 1.44 25.05 14.65
CA LYS A 400 2.55 25.95 14.36
C LYS A 400 3.66 25.31 13.52
N GLY A 401 3.87 24.00 13.68
CA GLY A 401 4.83 23.25 12.88
C GLY A 401 4.54 23.33 11.38
N ARG A 402 3.25 23.36 11.02
CA ARG A 402 2.81 23.46 9.62
C ARG A 402 3.14 24.82 9.01
N TYR A 403 2.95 25.91 9.76
CA TYR A 403 3.33 27.24 9.32
C TYR A 403 4.84 27.40 9.18
N PHE A 404 5.62 26.85 10.13
CA PHE A 404 7.08 26.86 10.03
C PHE A 404 7.57 26.08 8.80
N PHE A 405 6.92 24.96 8.49
CA PHE A 405 7.23 24.18 7.30
C PHE A 405 6.96 24.97 6.03
N ASP A 406 5.76 25.56 5.93
CA ASP A 406 5.41 26.41 4.79
C ASP A 406 6.42 27.54 4.61
N ASP A 407 6.71 28.28 5.67
CA ASP A 407 7.64 29.41 5.61
C ASP A 407 9.08 29.03 5.19
N LYS A 408 9.55 27.82 5.55
CA LYS A 408 10.97 27.42 5.39
C LYS A 408 11.22 26.46 4.24
N LEU A 409 10.24 25.63 3.89
CA LEU A 409 10.40 24.61 2.84
C LEU A 409 9.52 24.88 1.62
N GLU A 410 8.36 25.53 1.78
CA GLU A 410 7.45 25.92 0.69
C GLU A 410 7.47 27.45 0.43
N PHE A 411 8.29 28.20 1.19
CA PHE A 411 8.51 29.64 1.04
C PHE A 411 7.26 30.50 1.18
N GLY A 412 6.28 30.06 1.97
CA GLY A 412 5.02 30.76 2.25
C GLY A 412 3.98 30.60 1.14
N ASP A 413 4.14 29.61 0.26
CA ASP A 413 3.23 29.43 -0.91
C ASP A 413 1.98 28.62 -0.59
N GLN A 414 1.93 27.91 0.54
CA GLN A 414 0.84 26.94 0.79
C GLN A 414 -0.35 27.49 1.58
N PHE A 415 -0.14 28.57 2.37
CA PHE A 415 -1.23 29.17 3.13
C PHE A 415 -1.97 30.22 2.30
N VAL A 416 -3.32 30.19 2.31
CA VAL A 416 -4.17 31.16 1.63
C VAL A 416 -4.57 32.26 2.64
N GLU A 417 -4.13 33.48 2.35
CA GLU A 417 -4.38 34.63 3.24
C GLU A 417 -5.85 35.06 3.21
N TRP A 418 -6.36 35.51 4.37
CA TRP A 418 -7.69 36.06 4.52
C TRP A 418 -7.87 37.32 3.64
N LYS A 419 -8.98 37.39 2.90
CA LYS A 419 -9.33 38.54 2.03
C LYS A 419 -10.77 38.94 2.24
N GLU A 420 -11.05 40.26 2.24
CA GLU A 420 -12.40 40.78 2.32
C GLU A 420 -13.22 40.29 1.12
N PHE A 421 -14.46 39.89 1.40
CA PHE A 421 -15.43 39.40 0.43
C PHE A 421 -16.84 39.85 0.81
N ASP A 422 -17.66 40.22 -0.18
CA ASP A 422 -19.07 40.57 0.01
C ASP A 422 -19.93 39.31 -0.22
N HIS A 423 -20.16 38.55 0.83
CA HIS A 423 -20.89 37.27 0.77
C HIS A 423 -22.41 37.55 0.59
N PRO A 424 -23.10 36.83 -0.31
CA PRO A 424 -24.52 37.12 -0.63
C PRO A 424 -25.45 36.98 0.57
N GLN A 425 -25.21 36.05 1.48
CA GLN A 425 -26.04 35.80 2.65
C GLN A 425 -25.49 36.42 3.94
N TYR A 426 -24.16 36.45 4.14
CA TYR A 426 -23.53 36.94 5.38
C TYR A 426 -23.10 38.42 5.32
N GLY A 427 -23.15 39.07 4.13
CA GLY A 427 -22.62 40.40 3.90
C GLY A 427 -21.10 40.45 3.96
N LYS A 428 -20.52 41.50 4.56
CA LYS A 428 -19.04 41.61 4.63
C LYS A 428 -18.45 40.55 5.55
N VAL A 429 -17.57 39.73 4.95
CA VAL A 429 -16.80 38.65 5.58
C VAL A 429 -15.36 38.69 5.08
N GLU A 430 -14.51 37.79 5.57
CA GLU A 430 -13.22 37.46 4.98
C GLU A 430 -13.22 35.98 4.64
N ILE A 431 -12.78 35.64 3.42
CA ILE A 431 -12.57 34.28 2.92
C ILE A 431 -11.06 34.00 2.91
N GLY A 432 -10.64 32.83 3.33
CA GLY A 432 -9.23 32.43 3.43
C GLY A 432 -8.93 31.56 4.63
N GLY A 433 -7.70 31.64 5.15
CA GLY A 433 -7.30 30.98 6.38
C GLY A 433 -7.05 29.49 6.26
N GLU A 434 -6.98 28.97 5.05
CA GLU A 434 -6.82 27.57 4.77
C GLU A 434 -5.53 27.25 4.00
N TRP A 435 -5.28 25.98 3.85
CA TRP A 435 -4.14 25.48 3.10
C TRP A 435 -4.56 25.07 1.69
N LYS A 436 -3.70 25.28 0.72
CA LYS A 436 -3.90 24.70 -0.62
C LYS A 436 -4.15 23.20 -0.51
N LYS A 437 -5.02 22.64 -1.33
CA LYS A 437 -5.57 21.29 -1.17
C LYS A 437 -4.54 20.15 -1.10
N PHE A 438 -3.36 20.31 -1.68
CA PHE A 438 -2.29 19.31 -1.61
C PHE A 438 -1.45 19.41 -0.33
N MET A 439 -1.61 20.49 0.45
CA MET A 439 -0.85 20.66 1.67
C MET A 439 -1.47 19.89 2.83
N GLY A 440 -0.71 18.99 3.42
CA GLY A 440 -1.10 18.28 4.63
C GLY A 440 -1.49 16.82 4.43
N ARG A 441 -2.36 16.48 3.48
CA ARG A 441 -2.73 15.08 3.22
C ARG A 441 -1.68 14.32 2.42
N VAL A 442 -0.98 15.01 1.53
CA VAL A 442 0.12 14.45 0.73
C VAL A 442 1.40 15.24 0.98
N PRO A 443 2.59 14.68 0.70
CA PRO A 443 3.85 15.37 0.88
C PRO A 443 4.04 16.50 -0.13
N PRO A 444 4.95 17.44 0.13
CA PRO A 444 5.43 18.33 -0.91
C PRO A 444 5.99 17.56 -2.09
N ARG A 445 5.79 18.09 -3.29
CA ARG A 445 6.19 17.43 -4.54
C ARG A 445 7.66 16.99 -4.54
N PHE A 446 8.56 17.79 -4.01
CA PHE A 446 10.00 17.48 -3.97
C PHE A 446 10.37 16.28 -3.09
N MET A 447 9.48 15.83 -2.18
CA MET A 447 9.68 14.66 -1.31
C MET A 447 9.02 13.40 -1.87
N ASN A 448 8.16 13.51 -2.86
CA ASN A 448 7.28 12.41 -3.27
C ASN A 448 8.06 11.21 -3.81
N GLU A 449 9.09 11.41 -4.64
CA GLU A 449 9.84 10.30 -5.24
C GLU A 449 10.55 9.43 -4.18
N GLU A 450 11.16 10.05 -3.18
CA GLU A 450 11.81 9.32 -2.07
C GLU A 450 10.79 8.52 -1.26
N LEU A 451 9.62 9.09 -0.99
CA LEU A 451 8.56 8.41 -0.26
C LEU A 451 7.92 7.29 -1.07
N CYS A 452 7.77 7.45 -2.38
CA CYS A 452 7.37 6.39 -3.29
C CYS A 452 8.35 5.22 -3.24
N HIS A 453 9.65 5.50 -3.31
CA HIS A 453 10.69 4.47 -3.26
C HIS A 453 10.64 3.66 -1.95
N ARG A 454 10.50 4.31 -0.81
CA ARG A 454 10.44 3.64 0.50
C ARG A 454 9.21 2.76 0.65
N ASN A 455 8.03 3.26 0.25
CA ASN A 455 6.80 2.48 0.34
C ASN A 455 6.80 1.30 -0.64
N MET A 456 7.30 1.49 -1.87
CA MET A 456 7.58 0.40 -2.77
C MET A 456 8.51 -0.65 -2.14
N ALA A 457 9.61 -0.23 -1.50
CA ALA A 457 10.56 -1.14 -0.89
C ALA A 457 9.92 -2.02 0.20
N PHE A 458 8.99 -1.47 0.99
CA PHE A 458 8.23 -2.26 1.96
C PHE A 458 7.32 -3.28 1.26
N SER A 459 6.61 -2.88 0.20
CA SER A 459 5.77 -3.80 -0.57
C SER A 459 6.59 -4.91 -1.26
N LEU A 460 7.78 -4.59 -1.78
CA LEU A 460 8.67 -5.58 -2.36
C LEU A 460 9.25 -6.52 -1.29
N TYR A 461 9.53 -6.03 -0.09
CA TYR A 461 9.92 -6.87 1.05
C TYR A 461 8.79 -7.84 1.43
N GLN A 462 7.54 -7.37 1.53
CA GLN A 462 6.39 -8.25 1.76
C GLN A 462 6.26 -9.28 0.63
N ALA A 463 6.40 -8.88 -0.62
CA ALA A 463 6.34 -9.77 -1.78
C ALA A 463 7.44 -10.84 -1.76
N ASP A 464 8.64 -10.49 -1.32
CA ASP A 464 9.73 -11.46 -1.16
C ASP A 464 9.42 -12.49 -0.07
N GLU A 465 8.82 -12.06 1.03
CA GLU A 465 8.49 -12.91 2.16
C GLU A 465 7.17 -13.70 2.02
N MET A 466 6.49 -13.61 0.88
CA MET A 466 5.38 -14.51 0.52
C MET A 466 5.87 -15.96 0.39
N PRO A 467 5.04 -16.98 0.69
CA PRO A 467 5.47 -18.36 0.76
C PRO A 467 6.11 -18.85 -0.55
N LYS A 468 7.10 -19.73 -0.42
CA LYS A 468 7.75 -20.43 -1.53
C LYS A 468 8.18 -21.79 -1.05
N MET A 469 7.53 -22.83 -1.58
CA MET A 469 7.85 -24.20 -1.22
C MET A 469 9.08 -24.72 -1.98
N GLU A 470 9.90 -25.48 -1.26
CA GLU A 470 11.03 -26.20 -1.80
C GLU A 470 11.00 -27.65 -1.30
N ILE A 471 11.44 -28.60 -2.14
CA ILE A 471 11.75 -29.97 -1.73
C ILE A 471 13.25 -30.06 -1.50
N GLY A 472 13.61 -30.25 -0.25
CA GLY A 472 15.00 -30.32 0.19
C GLY A 472 15.59 -31.73 0.05
N GLU A 473 16.17 -32.22 1.12
CA GLU A 473 16.78 -33.55 1.17
C GLU A 473 15.74 -34.66 0.99
N THR A 474 16.14 -35.71 0.27
CA THR A 474 15.36 -36.93 0.14
C THR A 474 16.29 -38.12 0.40
N MET A 475 15.80 -39.09 1.17
CA MET A 475 16.60 -40.30 1.48
C MET A 475 15.73 -41.53 1.25
N VAL A 476 16.33 -42.58 0.69
CA VAL A 476 15.72 -43.91 0.54
C VAL A 476 16.59 -44.91 1.29
N LYS A 477 15.97 -45.70 2.16
CA LYS A 477 16.65 -46.77 2.92
C LYS A 477 15.85 -48.06 2.80
N LYS A 478 16.48 -49.12 2.30
CA LYS A 478 15.90 -50.47 2.35
C LYS A 478 15.89 -50.99 3.80
N ILE A 479 14.73 -51.42 4.27
CA ILE A 479 14.53 -51.89 5.64
C ILE A 479 14.01 -53.33 5.76
N GLY A 480 13.66 -53.93 4.64
CA GLY A 480 13.20 -55.29 4.54
C GLY A 480 13.14 -55.79 3.11
N ASP A 481 12.65 -57.01 2.92
CA ASP A 481 12.51 -57.57 1.58
C ASP A 481 11.45 -56.79 0.80
N ASN A 482 11.90 -56.08 -0.24
CA ASN A 482 11.08 -55.16 -1.06
C ASN A 482 10.35 -54.07 -0.26
N VAL A 483 10.84 -53.71 0.95
CA VAL A 483 10.27 -52.64 1.80
C VAL A 483 11.32 -51.56 2.00
N TYR A 484 10.87 -50.32 1.80
CA TYR A 484 11.74 -49.15 1.83
C TYR A 484 11.11 -48.06 2.70
N ARG A 485 12.00 -47.25 3.30
CA ARG A 485 11.67 -46.02 4.01
C ARG A 485 12.13 -44.84 3.15
N VAL A 486 11.23 -43.92 2.86
CA VAL A 486 11.50 -42.72 2.04
C VAL A 486 11.27 -41.49 2.91
N TRP A 487 12.24 -40.60 2.99
CA TRP A 487 12.13 -39.29 3.64
C TRP A 487 12.16 -38.17 2.63
N VAL A 488 11.36 -37.15 2.89
CA VAL A 488 11.29 -35.95 2.04
C VAL A 488 11.14 -34.73 2.92
N ASP A 489 12.05 -33.78 2.74
CA ASP A 489 11.95 -32.48 3.37
C ASP A 489 11.16 -31.51 2.51
N PHE A 490 10.17 -30.90 3.11
CA PHE A 490 9.46 -29.75 2.58
C PHE A 490 9.84 -28.51 3.38
N THR A 491 10.31 -27.48 2.69
CA THR A 491 10.81 -26.25 3.31
C THR A 491 10.09 -25.03 2.76
N ASN A 492 9.66 -24.16 3.65
CA ASN A 492 9.27 -22.79 3.35
C ASN A 492 10.24 -21.86 4.07
N LYS A 493 11.16 -21.23 3.33
CA LYS A 493 12.17 -20.32 3.89
C LYS A 493 11.63 -18.94 4.19
N LYS A 494 10.43 -18.62 3.68
CA LYS A 494 9.80 -17.31 3.77
C LYS A 494 8.99 -17.16 5.05
N VAL A 495 8.69 -15.90 5.42
CA VAL A 495 7.99 -15.57 6.67
C VAL A 495 6.52 -15.99 6.62
N ALA A 496 5.85 -15.72 5.51
CA ALA A 496 4.43 -16.03 5.37
C ALA A 496 4.21 -17.55 5.21
N PRO A 497 3.19 -18.14 5.89
CA PRO A 497 2.80 -19.54 5.69
C PRO A 497 2.10 -19.72 4.34
N THR A 498 2.03 -20.96 3.83
CA THR A 498 1.28 -21.26 2.61
C THR A 498 -0.24 -21.10 2.79
N ILE A 499 -0.74 -21.32 3.98
CA ILE A 499 -2.11 -21.06 4.42
C ILE A 499 -2.03 -20.36 5.78
N THR A 500 -2.64 -19.20 5.90
CA THR A 500 -2.70 -18.49 7.18
C THR A 500 -3.58 -19.28 8.18
N GLY A 501 -3.34 -19.13 9.47
CA GLY A 501 -4.17 -19.73 10.50
C GLY A 501 -5.63 -19.28 10.38
N LYS A 502 -5.85 -18.01 10.01
CA LYS A 502 -7.18 -17.46 9.77
C LYS A 502 -7.87 -18.12 8.57
N ALA A 503 -7.16 -18.27 7.45
CA ALA A 503 -7.68 -18.98 6.28
C ALA A 503 -8.05 -20.43 6.59
N ALA A 504 -7.25 -21.10 7.41
CA ALA A 504 -7.52 -22.48 7.84
C ALA A 504 -8.76 -22.56 8.74
N GLN A 505 -8.92 -21.63 9.70
CA GLN A 505 -10.08 -21.55 10.58
C GLN A 505 -11.37 -21.31 9.79
N ASN A 506 -11.35 -20.38 8.84
CA ASN A 506 -12.51 -19.98 8.05
C ASN A 506 -12.75 -20.89 6.83
N ASN A 507 -11.83 -21.81 6.51
CA ASN A 507 -11.87 -22.70 5.34
C ASN A 507 -12.02 -21.96 3.99
N VAL A 508 -11.38 -20.80 3.86
CA VAL A 508 -11.52 -19.93 2.67
C VAL A 508 -10.46 -20.17 1.59
N VAL A 509 -9.49 -21.04 1.83
CA VAL A 509 -8.43 -21.38 0.89
C VAL A 509 -8.40 -22.89 0.66
N ARG A 510 -8.18 -23.32 -0.59
CA ARG A 510 -7.94 -24.73 -0.91
C ARG A 510 -6.75 -25.26 -0.11
N PRO A 511 -6.88 -26.42 0.57
CA PRO A 511 -5.77 -27.07 1.25
C PRO A 511 -4.59 -27.33 0.31
N ASP A 512 -3.38 -27.31 0.84
CA ASP A 512 -2.21 -27.81 0.14
C ASP A 512 -2.30 -29.31 -0.05
N LEU A 513 -1.66 -29.83 -1.10
CA LEU A 513 -1.66 -31.24 -1.44
C LEU A 513 -0.25 -31.77 -1.54
N ILE A 514 -0.02 -32.98 -0.99
CA ILE A 514 1.19 -33.74 -1.29
C ILE A 514 0.76 -34.99 -2.05
N THR A 515 1.30 -35.19 -3.26
CA THR A 515 1.08 -36.40 -4.04
C THR A 515 2.33 -37.25 -4.12
N PHE A 516 2.12 -38.57 -4.13
CA PHE A 516 3.13 -39.59 -4.29
C PHE A 516 2.75 -40.45 -5.50
N ASP A 517 3.40 -40.22 -6.61
CA ASP A 517 3.13 -40.88 -7.89
C ASP A 517 4.22 -41.93 -8.18
N GLY A 518 3.83 -43.18 -8.13
CA GLY A 518 4.71 -44.34 -8.37
C GLY A 518 3.94 -45.65 -8.36
N LYS A 519 4.60 -46.75 -8.70
CA LYS A 519 4.00 -48.10 -8.68
C LYS A 519 4.08 -48.78 -7.31
N SER A 520 4.82 -48.20 -6.37
CA SER A 520 5.01 -48.74 -5.02
C SER A 520 3.75 -48.61 -4.20
N GLU A 521 3.42 -49.63 -3.42
CA GLU A 521 2.36 -49.60 -2.42
C GLU A 521 2.80 -48.78 -1.18
N ILE A 522 2.02 -47.80 -0.76
CA ILE A 522 2.28 -47.03 0.46
C ILE A 522 1.68 -47.78 1.64
N ILE A 523 2.53 -48.21 2.57
CA ILE A 523 2.14 -48.91 3.81
C ILE A 523 1.68 -47.91 4.87
N SER A 524 2.45 -46.82 5.06
CA SER A 524 2.11 -45.76 6.02
C SER A 524 2.84 -44.46 5.65
N ALA A 525 2.32 -43.34 6.19
CA ALA A 525 2.92 -42.04 6.13
C ALA A 525 2.91 -41.34 7.51
N SER A 526 3.93 -40.56 7.81
CA SER A 526 4.02 -39.82 9.07
C SER A 526 4.93 -38.60 8.95
N TRP A 527 4.62 -37.54 9.72
CA TRP A 527 5.57 -36.47 9.96
C TRP A 527 6.56 -36.89 11.03
N ILE A 528 7.84 -36.57 10.85
CA ILE A 528 8.89 -36.87 11.82
C ILE A 528 9.60 -35.60 12.28
N SER A 529 9.93 -35.51 13.58
CA SER A 529 10.55 -34.32 14.19
C SER A 529 12.05 -34.26 14.02
N ASN A 530 12.72 -35.42 13.93
CA ASN A 530 14.17 -35.49 13.83
C ASN A 530 14.59 -36.67 12.95
N LYS A 531 15.43 -36.41 11.95
CA LYS A 531 16.00 -37.41 11.06
C LYS A 531 17.21 -38.15 11.68
N GLU A 532 17.98 -37.46 12.51
CA GLU A 532 19.28 -37.91 13.01
C GLU A 532 19.13 -38.90 14.15
N THR A 533 18.14 -38.70 15.01
CA THR A 533 17.81 -39.63 16.06
C THR A 533 16.78 -40.64 15.59
N PHE A 534 17.20 -41.59 14.79
CA PHE A 534 16.41 -42.78 14.54
C PHE A 534 16.47 -43.68 15.79
N ASP A 535 15.92 -43.20 16.88
CA ASP A 535 15.57 -43.98 18.03
C ASP A 535 14.21 -44.62 17.74
N PHE A 536 14.17 -45.94 17.76
CA PHE A 536 12.93 -46.71 17.65
C PHE A 536 11.88 -46.29 18.71
N LEU A 537 12.27 -45.52 19.70
CA LEU A 537 11.41 -45.12 20.82
C LEU A 537 10.70 -43.77 20.63
N ASN A 538 11.14 -42.87 19.72
CA ASN A 538 10.49 -41.56 19.54
C ASN A 538 10.67 -40.85 18.17
N PRO A 539 10.57 -41.50 17.02
CA PRO A 539 10.85 -40.83 15.72
C PRO A 539 9.61 -40.25 15.07
N ILE A 540 8.40 -40.58 15.52
CA ILE A 540 7.15 -40.21 14.88
C ILE A 540 6.52 -39.12 15.70
N THR A 541 6.36 -37.93 15.10
CA THR A 541 5.63 -36.82 15.68
C THR A 541 4.13 -36.95 15.47
N GLU A 542 3.72 -37.40 14.27
CA GLU A 542 2.34 -37.46 13.86
C GLU A 542 2.15 -38.54 12.78
N LEU A 543 1.38 -39.59 13.12
CA LEU A 543 0.94 -40.54 12.11
C LEU A 543 -0.16 -39.94 11.25
N ILE A 544 -0.05 -40.07 9.93
CA ILE A 544 -1.04 -39.56 9.02
C ILE A 544 -2.14 -40.59 8.82
N ASP A 545 -3.30 -40.31 9.42
CA ASP A 545 -4.52 -41.12 9.28
C ASP A 545 -5.42 -40.54 8.19
N GLN A 546 -5.05 -40.80 6.92
CA GLN A 546 -5.86 -40.42 5.74
C GLN A 546 -6.07 -41.66 4.87
N LYS A 547 -7.27 -41.78 4.28
CA LYS A 547 -7.63 -42.94 3.44
C LYS A 547 -6.75 -43.10 2.19
N GLN A 548 -6.20 -42.01 1.68
CA GLN A 548 -5.38 -41.97 0.47
C GLN A 548 -3.99 -41.43 0.81
N LEU A 549 -3.07 -42.32 1.18
CA LEU A 549 -1.72 -41.92 1.54
C LEU A 549 -0.88 -41.44 0.36
N ASN A 550 -1.28 -41.73 -0.87
CA ASN A 550 -0.68 -41.19 -2.09
C ASN A 550 -1.16 -39.77 -2.44
N ARG A 551 -2.15 -39.23 -1.70
CA ARG A 551 -2.70 -37.88 -1.88
C ARG A 551 -3.07 -37.30 -0.51
N LEU A 552 -2.08 -36.70 0.14
CA LEU A 552 -2.27 -36.11 1.47
C LEU A 552 -2.83 -34.69 1.34
N ILE A 553 -3.84 -34.40 2.17
CA ILE A 553 -4.48 -33.10 2.29
C ILE A 553 -3.90 -32.38 3.49
N ILE A 554 -3.28 -31.23 3.28
CA ILE A 554 -2.61 -30.43 4.30
C ILE A 554 -3.43 -29.17 4.56
N ARG A 555 -4.43 -29.29 5.47
CA ARG A 555 -5.42 -28.22 5.73
C ARG A 555 -4.83 -26.93 6.28
N ASN A 556 -3.83 -27.06 7.15
CA ASN A 556 -3.18 -25.92 7.80
C ASN A 556 -1.94 -25.43 7.04
N GLY A 557 -1.73 -25.92 5.80
CA GLY A 557 -0.60 -25.55 4.98
C GLY A 557 0.77 -25.85 5.61
N HIS A 558 1.78 -25.13 5.16
CA HIS A 558 3.16 -25.21 5.64
C HIS A 558 3.54 -23.90 6.34
N PRO A 559 3.98 -23.92 7.60
CA PRO A 559 4.39 -22.71 8.32
C PRO A 559 5.58 -22.01 7.66
N GLY A 560 5.69 -20.70 7.89
CA GLY A 560 6.86 -19.93 7.45
C GLY A 560 8.12 -20.31 8.23
N LYS A 561 9.29 -20.13 7.60
CA LYS A 561 10.63 -20.40 8.17
C LYS A 561 10.80 -21.79 8.79
N THR A 562 10.15 -22.79 8.20
CA THR A 562 10.21 -24.16 8.71
C THR A 562 10.56 -25.18 7.64
N THR A 563 11.17 -26.27 8.10
CA THR A 563 11.32 -27.53 7.36
C THR A 563 10.56 -28.61 8.11
N ARG A 564 9.70 -29.34 7.39
CA ARG A 564 9.00 -30.52 7.90
C ARG A 564 9.39 -31.72 7.08
N THR A 565 9.71 -32.85 7.76
CA THR A 565 10.09 -34.09 7.09
C THR A 565 8.92 -35.05 7.06
N LEU A 566 8.52 -35.45 5.86
CA LEU A 566 7.52 -36.48 5.64
C LEU A 566 8.23 -37.81 5.42
N GLN A 567 7.79 -38.84 6.11
CA GLN A 567 8.27 -40.21 5.98
C GLN A 567 7.19 -41.08 5.37
N TYR A 568 7.57 -41.88 4.37
CA TYR A 568 6.78 -42.97 3.84
C TYR A 568 7.44 -44.32 4.09
N PHE A 569 6.65 -45.33 4.48
CA PHE A 569 7.02 -46.72 4.34
C PHE A 569 6.30 -47.26 3.10
N ILE A 570 7.06 -47.84 2.16
CA ILE A 570 6.54 -48.30 0.90
C ILE A 570 7.03 -49.72 0.59
N LYS A 571 6.20 -50.47 -0.13
CA LYS A 571 6.54 -51.79 -0.70
C LYS A 571 6.64 -51.70 -2.20
N GLY A 572 7.73 -52.17 -2.76
CA GLY A 572 8.02 -52.10 -4.19
C GLY A 572 9.15 -51.13 -4.52
N SER A 573 9.71 -51.26 -5.71
CA SER A 573 10.84 -50.46 -6.22
C SER A 573 10.44 -49.70 -7.47
N GLY A 574 11.27 -48.74 -7.88
CA GLY A 574 11.09 -47.94 -9.08
C GLY A 574 11.13 -46.44 -8.80
N ASN A 575 10.85 -45.63 -9.81
CA ASN A 575 10.80 -44.18 -9.66
C ASN A 575 9.49 -43.74 -8.97
N VAL A 576 9.61 -42.83 -8.04
CA VAL A 576 8.53 -42.21 -7.33
C VAL A 576 8.68 -40.68 -7.47
N THR A 577 7.62 -40.00 -7.94
CA THR A 577 7.58 -38.54 -7.98
C THR A 577 6.75 -38.02 -6.84
N ILE A 578 7.36 -37.18 -6.01
CA ILE A 578 6.69 -36.53 -4.87
C ILE A 578 6.49 -35.06 -5.23
N THR A 579 5.26 -34.58 -5.09
CA THR A 579 4.88 -33.22 -5.43
C THR A 579 4.22 -32.55 -4.22
N TYR A 580 4.65 -31.33 -3.90
CA TYR A 580 3.91 -30.40 -3.03
C TYR A 580 3.23 -29.36 -3.91
N ASP A 581 1.91 -29.23 -3.80
CA ASP A 581 1.07 -28.33 -4.56
C ASP A 581 0.32 -27.38 -3.61
N SER A 582 0.74 -26.13 -3.60
CA SER A 582 0.15 -25.04 -2.81
C SER A 582 -0.29 -23.91 -3.72
N VAL A 583 -1.49 -23.36 -3.47
CA VAL A 583 -2.02 -22.23 -4.24
C VAL A 583 -1.11 -20.98 -4.11
N LYS A 584 -0.63 -20.74 -2.88
CA LYS A 584 0.18 -19.55 -2.57
C LYS A 584 1.69 -19.86 -2.46
N GLY A 585 2.06 -21.12 -2.19
CA GLY A 585 3.46 -21.55 -2.06
C GLY A 585 4.08 -22.06 -3.36
N GLY A 586 3.28 -22.17 -4.43
CA GLY A 586 3.70 -22.76 -5.70
C GLY A 586 3.66 -24.28 -5.70
N LYS A 587 4.05 -24.86 -6.85
CA LYS A 587 4.09 -26.30 -7.07
C LYS A 587 5.52 -26.76 -7.30
N VAL A 588 5.99 -27.70 -6.48
CA VAL A 588 7.34 -28.26 -6.57
C VAL A 588 7.28 -29.78 -6.61
N SER A 589 8.15 -30.40 -7.41
CA SER A 589 8.20 -31.86 -7.58
C SER A 589 9.63 -32.37 -7.56
N LYS A 590 9.83 -33.58 -7.04
CA LYS A 590 11.11 -34.28 -7.06
C LYS A 590 10.88 -35.77 -7.31
N THR A 591 11.63 -36.34 -8.26
CA THR A 591 11.64 -37.79 -8.53
C THR A 591 12.76 -38.44 -7.76
N VAL A 592 12.46 -39.52 -7.05
CA VAL A 592 13.37 -40.32 -6.24
C VAL A 592 13.37 -41.75 -6.76
N GLN A 593 14.54 -42.36 -6.89
CA GLN A 593 14.67 -43.76 -7.27
C GLN A 593 14.65 -44.61 -6.00
N VAL A 594 13.78 -45.58 -5.98
CA VAL A 594 13.65 -46.60 -4.92
C VAL A 594 14.19 -47.92 -5.44
N ASN A 595 15.33 -48.40 -4.91
CA ASN A 595 16.01 -49.59 -5.36
C ASN A 595 16.80 -50.28 -4.22
#